data_aed3cf5c7e80e48a42d35253748ff1a5
#
_entry.id   aed3cf5c7e80e48a42d35253748ff1a5
#
_cell.length_a   1.000
_cell.length_b   1.000
_cell.length_c   1.000
_cell.angle_alpha   90.00
_cell.angle_beta   90.00
_cell.angle_gamma   90.00
#
_symmetry.space_group_name_H-M   'P 1'
#
loop_
_entity.id
_entity.type
_entity.pdbx_description
1 polymer ?
#
loop_
_entity_poly.entity_id
_entity_poly.type
_entity_poly.pdbx_seq_one_letter_code
_entity_poly.pdbx_strand_id
1 'polypeptide(L)'
;RVNMAVTEQKFKDTLANLLEHCRKQKNQISGDELFDILEKVDLSPEQMDGVYRTLADNGVRIAARADEDPALWDQLISEINIEDSVKLYLKQIGSVPLLGPDEEIELAKDATQGDEEAKRRLSEANLRLVVSIAKRYMGRGMQLLDLIQEGNLGLMKAVEKFDHTKGFKFSTYATWWIRQAITRAIAD
;
A
#
# COMPACT_ATOMS: atom_id res chain seq x y z
N ARG A 1 27.53 13.75 2.15
CA ARG A 1 26.95 14.79 1.27
C ARG A 1 26.74 14.30 -0.17
N VAL A 2 27.68 13.52 -0.73
CA VAL A 2 27.59 13.02 -2.12
C VAL A 2 26.43 12.04 -2.30
N ASN A 3 26.17 11.14 -1.34
CA ASN A 3 25.08 10.16 -1.40
C ASN A 3 23.68 10.82 -1.34
N MET A 4 23.50 11.91 -0.59
CA MET A 4 22.22 12.61 -0.50
C MET A 4 21.86 13.32 -1.82
N ALA A 5 22.82 13.94 -2.46
CA ALA A 5 22.61 14.63 -3.74
C ALA A 5 22.24 13.66 -4.88
N VAL A 6 22.89 12.51 -4.94
CA VAL A 6 22.59 11.45 -5.91
C VAL A 6 21.19 10.87 -5.69
N THR A 7 20.81 10.66 -4.41
CA THR A 7 19.47 10.15 -4.05
C THR A 7 18.38 11.17 -4.41
N GLU A 8 18.63 12.45 -4.18
CA GLU A 8 17.69 13.52 -4.53
C GLU A 8 17.49 13.64 -6.05
N GLN A 9 18.58 13.58 -6.82
CA GLN A 9 18.49 13.59 -8.27
C GLN A 9 17.73 12.38 -8.81
N LYS A 10 18.00 11.21 -8.28
CA LYS A 10 17.28 9.99 -8.64
C LYS A 10 15.79 10.10 -8.32
N PHE A 11 15.44 10.72 -7.21
CA PHE A 11 14.04 10.99 -6.85
C PHE A 11 13.36 11.93 -7.85
N LYS A 12 14.02 13.02 -8.22
CA LYS A 12 13.50 13.96 -9.22
C LYS A 12 13.32 13.30 -10.58
N ASP A 13 14.27 12.48 -11.01
CA ASP A 13 14.19 11.74 -12.27
C ASP A 13 13.04 10.73 -12.24
N THR A 14 12.84 10.05 -11.13
CA THR A 14 11.71 9.11 -10.94
C THR A 14 10.38 9.83 -11.03
N LEU A 15 10.23 10.99 -10.37
CA LEU A 15 9.02 11.81 -10.46
C LEU A 15 8.73 12.28 -11.90
N ALA A 16 9.75 12.78 -12.59
CA ALA A 16 9.61 13.23 -13.97
C ALA A 16 9.17 12.10 -14.89
N ASN A 17 9.79 10.93 -14.79
CA ASN A 17 9.45 9.76 -15.58
C ASN A 17 8.04 9.24 -15.26
N LEU A 18 7.66 9.24 -13.99
CA LEU A 18 6.33 8.82 -13.55
C LEU A 18 5.24 9.75 -14.11
N LEU A 19 5.45 11.06 -14.03
CA LEU A 19 4.50 12.06 -14.59
C LEU A 19 4.37 11.92 -16.10
N GLU A 20 5.47 11.73 -16.81
CA GLU A 20 5.46 11.51 -18.26
C GLU A 20 4.69 10.23 -18.61
N HIS A 21 4.93 9.16 -17.88
CA HIS A 21 4.22 7.90 -18.05
C HIS A 21 2.70 8.08 -17.82
N CYS A 22 2.29 8.78 -16.76
CA CYS A 22 0.89 9.08 -16.51
C CYS A 22 0.25 9.93 -17.60
N ARG A 23 0.97 10.93 -18.14
CA ARG A 23 0.47 11.75 -19.24
C ARG A 23 0.17 10.94 -20.50
N LYS A 24 1.01 9.97 -20.81
CA LYS A 24 0.80 9.04 -21.94
C LYS A 24 -0.43 8.17 -21.76
N GLN A 25 -0.85 7.95 -20.51
CA GLN A 25 -2.01 7.13 -20.14
C GLN A 25 -3.24 7.98 -19.72
N LYS A 26 -3.39 9.16 -20.27
CA LYS A 26 -4.52 10.08 -20.01
C LYS A 26 -4.63 10.48 -18.53
N ASN A 27 -3.52 10.71 -17.86
CA ASN A 27 -3.42 11.03 -16.44
C ASN A 27 -4.05 9.97 -15.52
N GLN A 28 -3.84 8.71 -15.86
CA GLN A 28 -4.27 7.58 -15.04
C GLN A 28 -3.10 6.62 -14.82
N ILE A 29 -3.08 5.98 -13.67
CA ILE A 29 -2.16 4.89 -13.36
C ILE A 29 -2.88 3.90 -12.44
N SER A 30 -2.66 2.60 -12.65
CA SER A 30 -3.17 1.62 -11.70
C SER A 30 -2.31 1.60 -10.43
N GLY A 31 -2.93 1.24 -9.30
CA GLY A 31 -2.19 1.08 -8.04
C GLY A 31 -1.07 0.05 -8.13
N ASP A 32 -1.29 -1.03 -8.89
CA ASP A 32 -0.28 -2.07 -9.12
C ASP A 32 0.89 -1.57 -9.94
N GLU A 33 0.63 -0.82 -11.01
CA GLU A 33 1.65 -0.23 -11.86
C GLU A 33 2.49 0.81 -11.11
N LEU A 34 1.84 1.66 -10.31
CA LEU A 34 2.51 2.62 -9.44
C LEU A 34 3.41 1.90 -8.43
N PHE A 35 2.92 0.83 -7.82
CA PHE A 35 3.70 0.00 -6.90
C PHE A 35 4.94 -0.57 -7.59
N ASP A 36 4.80 -1.14 -8.78
CA ASP A 36 5.92 -1.73 -9.52
C ASP A 36 6.99 -0.70 -9.88
N ILE A 37 6.60 0.52 -10.23
CA ILE A 37 7.54 1.60 -10.52
C ILE A 37 8.28 2.04 -9.27
N LEU A 38 7.55 2.25 -8.16
CA LEU A 38 8.13 2.75 -6.91
C LEU A 38 8.94 1.69 -6.15
N GLU A 39 8.64 0.40 -6.35
CA GLU A 39 9.39 -0.70 -5.75
C GLU A 39 10.87 -0.70 -6.16
N LYS A 40 11.17 -0.22 -7.35
CA LYS A 40 12.53 -0.17 -7.89
C LYS A 40 13.36 0.96 -7.32
N VAL A 41 12.74 1.87 -6.57
CA VAL A 41 13.39 3.05 -6.01
C VAL A 41 13.23 3.02 -4.48
N ASP A 42 14.34 3.12 -3.78
CA ASP A 42 14.33 3.16 -2.32
C ASP A 42 14.02 4.58 -1.84
N LEU A 43 12.75 4.83 -1.59
CA LEU A 43 12.24 6.14 -1.18
C LEU A 43 12.02 6.21 0.34
N SER A 44 12.33 7.37 0.93
CA SER A 44 11.97 7.66 2.31
C SER A 44 10.46 7.93 2.45
N PRO A 45 9.90 7.89 3.68
CA PRO A 45 8.49 8.25 3.90
C PRO A 45 8.15 9.65 3.38
N GLU A 46 9.02 10.62 3.57
CA GLU A 46 8.84 12.00 3.11
C GLU A 46 8.85 12.09 1.58
N GLN A 47 9.72 11.31 0.93
CA GLN A 47 9.76 11.22 -0.53
C GLN A 47 8.49 10.57 -1.08
N MET A 48 7.96 9.53 -0.42
CA MET A 48 6.68 8.93 -0.79
C MET A 48 5.52 9.91 -0.67
N ASP A 49 5.46 10.69 0.41
CA ASP A 49 4.49 11.78 0.53
C ASP A 49 4.61 12.78 -0.62
N GLY A 50 5.84 13.10 -1.01
CA GLY A 50 6.12 13.97 -2.17
C GLY A 50 5.61 13.39 -3.49
N VAL A 51 5.77 12.09 -3.71
CA VAL A 51 5.25 11.39 -4.90
C VAL A 51 3.74 11.52 -4.97
N TYR A 52 3.02 11.15 -3.92
CA TYR A 52 1.56 11.18 -3.92
C TYR A 52 1.02 12.60 -4.05
N ARG A 53 1.65 13.57 -3.39
CA ARG A 53 1.28 14.98 -3.52
C ARG A 53 1.47 15.46 -4.95
N THR A 54 2.59 15.13 -5.57
CA THR A 54 2.88 15.52 -6.96
C THR A 54 1.86 14.91 -7.93
N LEU A 55 1.50 13.64 -7.75
CA LEU A 55 0.47 12.99 -8.57
C LEU A 55 -0.89 13.68 -8.40
N ALA A 56 -1.29 13.98 -7.17
CA ALA A 56 -2.55 14.66 -6.89
C ALA A 56 -2.57 16.09 -7.49
N ASP A 57 -1.50 16.85 -7.33
CA ASP A 57 -1.38 18.22 -7.86
C ASP A 57 -1.42 18.26 -9.38
N ASN A 58 -0.99 17.19 -10.05
CA ASN A 58 -1.05 17.06 -11.52
C ASN A 58 -2.35 16.41 -12.02
N GLY A 59 -3.32 16.17 -11.15
CA GLY A 59 -4.61 15.60 -11.53
C GLY A 59 -4.54 14.14 -11.97
N VAL A 60 -3.52 13.41 -11.55
CA VAL A 60 -3.38 11.98 -11.86
C VAL A 60 -4.35 11.16 -11.01
N ARG A 61 -5.14 10.31 -11.67
CA ARG A 61 -6.02 9.35 -10.98
C ARG A 61 -5.33 8.01 -10.80
N ILE A 62 -5.37 7.50 -9.57
CA ILE A 62 -4.89 6.16 -9.26
C ILE A 62 -6.11 5.23 -9.30
N ALA A 63 -6.12 4.28 -10.23
CA ALA A 63 -7.20 3.33 -10.38
C ALA A 63 -7.19 2.30 -9.23
N ALA A 64 -8.37 1.74 -8.95
CA ALA A 64 -8.54 0.68 -7.96
C ALA A 64 -7.64 -0.53 -8.25
N ARG A 65 -7.21 -1.22 -7.20
CA ARG A 65 -6.36 -2.40 -7.30
C ARG A 65 -7.19 -3.68 -7.20
N ALA A 66 -6.56 -4.79 -7.59
CA ALA A 66 -7.20 -6.10 -7.58
C ALA A 66 -7.69 -6.54 -6.19
N ASP A 67 -7.02 -6.12 -5.10
CA ASP A 67 -7.45 -6.43 -3.74
C ASP A 67 -8.72 -5.70 -3.30
N GLU A 68 -9.12 -4.67 -4.03
CA GLU A 68 -10.34 -3.91 -3.78
C GLU A 68 -11.59 -4.55 -4.44
N ASP A 69 -11.40 -5.52 -5.33
CA ASP A 69 -12.50 -6.22 -6.01
C ASP A 69 -12.73 -7.59 -5.36
N PRO A 70 -13.93 -7.85 -4.79
CA PRO A 70 -14.23 -9.13 -4.14
C PRO A 70 -14.08 -10.35 -5.07
N ALA A 71 -14.41 -10.21 -6.34
CA ALA A 71 -14.29 -11.32 -7.31
C ALA A 71 -12.82 -11.66 -7.57
N LEU A 72 -11.98 -10.65 -7.70
CA LEU A 72 -10.54 -10.84 -7.88
C LEU A 72 -9.86 -11.35 -6.62
N TRP A 73 -10.42 -11.05 -5.44
CA TRP A 73 -9.92 -11.58 -4.18
C TRP A 73 -10.04 -13.10 -4.10
N ASP A 74 -11.19 -13.66 -4.43
CA ASP A 74 -11.39 -15.11 -4.44
C ASP A 74 -10.48 -15.81 -5.44
N GLN A 75 -10.28 -15.21 -6.61
CA GLN A 75 -9.32 -15.71 -7.60
C GLN A 75 -7.89 -15.69 -7.04
N LEU A 76 -7.47 -14.60 -6.42
CA LEU A 76 -6.15 -14.46 -5.83
C LEU A 76 -5.87 -15.56 -4.80
N ILE A 77 -6.84 -15.86 -3.93
CA ILE A 77 -6.71 -16.93 -2.93
C ILE A 77 -6.59 -18.30 -3.60
N SER A 78 -7.38 -18.57 -4.65
CA SER A 78 -7.37 -19.85 -5.34
C SER A 78 -6.05 -20.15 -6.05
N GLU A 79 -5.34 -19.12 -6.48
CA GLU A 79 -4.05 -19.25 -7.18
C GLU A 79 -2.87 -19.50 -6.22
N ILE A 80 -3.04 -19.28 -4.92
CA ILE A 80 -1.97 -19.45 -3.93
C ILE A 80 -1.93 -20.91 -3.48
N ASN A 81 -0.75 -21.55 -3.64
CA ASN A 81 -0.52 -22.92 -3.14
C ASN A 81 -0.09 -22.86 -1.66
N ILE A 82 -1.06 -22.95 -0.76
CA ILE A 82 -0.90 -22.89 0.70
C ILE A 82 -1.81 -23.89 1.41
N GLU A 83 -1.57 -24.10 2.71
CA GLU A 83 -2.38 -24.96 3.54
C GLU A 83 -3.83 -24.46 3.66
N ASP A 84 -4.78 -25.40 3.81
CA ASP A 84 -6.21 -25.08 3.92
C ASP A 84 -6.54 -24.16 5.10
N SER A 85 -5.83 -24.28 6.21
CA SER A 85 -5.98 -23.39 7.37
C SER A 85 -5.66 -21.93 7.04
N VAL A 86 -4.62 -21.72 6.24
CA VAL A 86 -4.25 -20.36 5.76
C VAL A 86 -5.29 -19.83 4.78
N LYS A 87 -5.80 -20.68 3.89
CA LYS A 87 -6.89 -20.32 2.98
C LYS A 87 -8.15 -19.89 3.73
N LEU A 88 -8.50 -20.58 4.80
CA LEU A 88 -9.63 -20.21 5.65
C LEU A 88 -9.42 -18.84 6.29
N TYR A 89 -8.23 -18.56 6.81
CA TYR A 89 -7.87 -17.25 7.35
C TYR A 89 -8.01 -16.14 6.29
N LEU A 90 -7.54 -16.38 5.07
CA LEU A 90 -7.65 -15.43 3.97
C LEU A 90 -9.11 -15.18 3.56
N LYS A 91 -9.96 -16.19 3.61
CA LYS A 91 -11.41 -16.04 3.39
C LYS A 91 -12.06 -15.17 4.47
N GLN A 92 -11.66 -15.34 5.71
CA GLN A 92 -12.14 -14.50 6.82
C GLN A 92 -11.75 -13.03 6.62
N ILE A 93 -10.52 -12.76 6.21
CA ILE A 93 -10.07 -11.40 5.84
C ILE A 93 -10.96 -10.84 4.72
N GLY A 94 -11.26 -11.62 3.71
CA GLY A 94 -12.10 -11.24 2.59
C GLY A 94 -13.56 -10.94 2.95
N SER A 95 -14.04 -11.43 4.10
CA SER A 95 -15.40 -11.15 4.58
C SER A 95 -15.58 -9.76 5.21
N VAL A 96 -14.49 -9.10 5.57
CA VAL A 96 -14.54 -7.73 6.11
C VAL A 96 -14.93 -6.76 4.98
N PRO A 97 -15.99 -5.95 5.17
CA PRO A 97 -16.40 -5.00 4.13
C PRO A 97 -15.31 -3.97 3.81
N LEU A 98 -15.19 -3.64 2.54
CA LEU A 98 -14.33 -2.53 2.10
C LEU A 98 -14.96 -1.20 2.53
N LEU A 99 -14.11 -0.23 2.85
CA LEU A 99 -14.54 1.13 3.19
C LEU A 99 -14.80 1.95 1.92
N GLY A 100 -15.89 2.72 1.93
CA GLY A 100 -16.08 3.78 0.94
C GLY A 100 -15.07 4.93 1.17
N PRO A 101 -14.85 5.79 0.14
CA PRO A 101 -13.87 6.87 0.24
C PRO A 101 -14.14 7.82 1.43
N ASP A 102 -15.39 8.20 1.65
CA ASP A 102 -15.77 9.11 2.74
C ASP A 102 -15.59 8.46 4.11
N GLU A 103 -15.96 7.20 4.24
CA GLU A 103 -15.80 6.42 5.48
C GLU A 103 -14.32 6.22 5.83
N GLU A 104 -13.46 6.00 4.83
CA GLU A 104 -12.00 5.90 5.03
C GLU A 104 -11.44 7.21 5.59
N ILE A 105 -11.87 8.35 5.05
CA ILE A 105 -11.44 9.67 5.51
C ILE A 105 -11.89 9.92 6.96
N GLU A 106 -13.15 9.62 7.29
CA GLU A 106 -13.67 9.79 8.65
C GLU A 106 -12.92 8.93 9.66
N LEU A 107 -12.73 7.65 9.35
CA LEU A 107 -11.96 6.75 10.21
C LEU A 107 -10.50 7.19 10.38
N ALA A 108 -9.88 7.66 9.31
CA ALA A 108 -8.51 8.18 9.37
C ALA A 108 -8.41 9.42 10.26
N LYS A 109 -9.40 10.30 10.18
CA LYS A 109 -9.51 11.49 11.03
C LYS A 109 -9.65 11.11 12.51
N ASP A 110 -10.57 10.23 12.82
CA ASP A 110 -10.81 9.76 14.19
C ASP A 110 -9.60 9.02 14.76
N ALA A 111 -8.96 8.19 13.94
CA ALA A 111 -7.72 7.49 14.31
C ALA A 111 -6.59 8.47 14.64
N THR A 112 -6.47 9.56 13.90
CA THR A 112 -5.49 10.62 14.17
C THR A 112 -5.74 11.31 15.52
N GLN A 113 -6.99 11.36 15.95
CA GLN A 113 -7.39 11.91 17.26
C GLN A 113 -7.25 10.90 18.41
N GLY A 114 -6.78 9.70 18.14
CA GLY A 114 -6.51 8.67 19.14
C GLY A 114 -7.65 7.69 19.37
N ASP A 115 -8.69 7.67 18.52
CA ASP A 115 -9.77 6.69 18.61
C ASP A 115 -9.26 5.29 18.24
N GLU A 116 -9.15 4.43 19.24
CA GLU A 116 -8.65 3.05 19.05
C GLU A 116 -9.59 2.18 18.22
N GLU A 117 -10.90 2.40 18.31
CA GLU A 117 -11.87 1.67 17.49
C GLU A 117 -11.75 2.06 16.01
N ALA A 118 -11.56 3.35 15.73
CA ALA A 118 -11.30 3.83 14.37
C ALA A 118 -10.02 3.24 13.80
N LYS A 119 -8.94 3.19 14.58
CA LYS A 119 -7.68 2.54 14.20
C LYS A 119 -7.89 1.07 13.86
N ARG A 120 -8.63 0.34 14.71
CA ARG A 120 -8.93 -1.07 14.51
C ARG A 120 -9.71 -1.29 13.20
N ARG A 121 -10.78 -0.55 12.99
CA ARG A 121 -11.63 -0.65 11.80
C ARG A 121 -10.85 -0.31 10.53
N LEU A 122 -10.04 0.72 10.57
CA LEU A 122 -9.19 1.11 9.43
C LEU A 122 -8.17 0.02 9.10
N SER A 123 -7.56 -0.59 10.10
CA SER A 123 -6.62 -1.70 9.92
C SER A 123 -7.30 -2.94 9.34
N GLU A 124 -8.43 -3.35 9.90
CA GLU A 124 -9.17 -4.54 9.45
C GLU A 124 -9.61 -4.42 7.99
N ALA A 125 -10.10 -3.24 7.59
CA ALA A 125 -10.54 -3.00 6.22
C ALA A 125 -9.39 -3.00 5.20
N ASN A 126 -8.14 -2.93 5.66
CA ASN A 126 -6.95 -2.92 4.81
C ASN A 126 -6.11 -4.21 4.91
N LEU A 127 -6.62 -5.26 5.54
CA LEU A 127 -5.91 -6.55 5.61
C LEU A 127 -5.77 -7.22 4.25
N ARG A 128 -6.75 -7.06 3.34
CA ARG A 128 -6.63 -7.53 1.96
C ARG A 128 -5.44 -6.89 1.25
N LEU A 129 -5.22 -5.61 1.49
CA LEU A 129 -4.08 -4.88 0.95
C LEU A 129 -2.77 -5.51 1.39
N VAL A 130 -2.65 -5.86 2.67
CA VAL A 130 -1.45 -6.52 3.22
C VAL A 130 -1.20 -7.85 2.50
N VAL A 131 -2.24 -8.66 2.34
CA VAL A 131 -2.12 -9.97 1.66
C VAL A 131 -1.71 -9.82 0.21
N SER A 132 -2.32 -8.90 -0.51
CA SER A 132 -2.01 -8.60 -1.91
C SER A 132 -0.54 -8.21 -2.10
N ILE A 133 0.00 -7.41 -1.21
CA ILE A 133 1.42 -7.02 -1.23
C ILE A 133 2.30 -8.20 -0.81
N ALA A 134 1.97 -8.90 0.27
CA ALA A 134 2.74 -10.03 0.78
C ALA A 134 2.90 -11.15 -0.26
N LYS A 135 1.86 -11.43 -1.03
CA LYS A 135 1.88 -12.42 -2.13
C LYS A 135 3.04 -12.18 -3.10
N ARG A 136 3.36 -10.94 -3.40
CA ARG A 136 4.43 -10.57 -4.34
C ARG A 136 5.82 -10.94 -3.84
N TYR A 137 5.96 -11.15 -2.53
CA TYR A 137 7.23 -11.47 -1.88
C TYR A 137 7.37 -12.94 -1.50
N MET A 138 6.43 -13.79 -1.91
CA MET A 138 6.54 -15.25 -1.73
C MET A 138 7.73 -15.80 -2.51
N GLY A 139 8.33 -16.86 -1.97
CA GLY A 139 9.48 -17.50 -2.61
C GLY A 139 10.84 -16.85 -2.34
N ARG A 140 10.89 -15.93 -1.38
CA ARG A 140 12.12 -15.21 -1.00
C ARG A 140 12.62 -15.58 0.41
N GLY A 141 12.26 -16.76 0.90
CA GLY A 141 12.76 -17.29 2.17
C GLY A 141 11.82 -17.15 3.36
N MET A 142 10.69 -16.49 3.21
CA MET A 142 9.65 -16.39 4.25
C MET A 142 8.32 -16.98 3.76
N GLN A 143 7.58 -17.58 4.67
CA GLN A 143 6.24 -18.10 4.40
C GLN A 143 5.21 -16.95 4.33
N LEU A 144 4.11 -17.16 3.61
CA LEU A 144 3.09 -16.14 3.40
C LEU A 144 2.53 -15.57 4.71
N LEU A 145 2.23 -16.42 5.70
CA LEU A 145 1.74 -15.94 7.00
C LEU A 145 2.73 -15.01 7.70
N ASP A 146 4.02 -15.32 7.64
CA ASP A 146 5.06 -14.48 8.24
C ASP A 146 5.18 -13.14 7.51
N LEU A 147 5.08 -13.17 6.19
CA LEU A 147 5.05 -11.95 5.37
C LEU A 147 3.83 -11.08 5.71
N ILE A 148 2.67 -11.70 5.88
CA ILE A 148 1.44 -10.99 6.27
C ILE A 148 1.60 -10.36 7.66
N GLN A 149 2.17 -11.06 8.63
CA GLN A 149 2.38 -10.52 9.97
C GLN A 149 3.32 -9.31 9.95
N GLU A 150 4.41 -9.39 9.20
CA GLU A 150 5.32 -8.25 9.03
C GLU A 150 4.63 -7.08 8.31
N GLY A 151 3.84 -7.38 7.28
CA GLY A 151 3.03 -6.39 6.60
C GLY A 151 2.01 -5.70 7.50
N ASN A 152 1.40 -6.45 8.41
CA ASN A 152 0.46 -5.90 9.41
C ASN A 152 1.14 -4.90 10.35
N LEU A 153 2.39 -5.14 10.74
CA LEU A 153 3.17 -4.18 11.52
C LEU A 153 3.38 -2.87 10.74
N GLY A 154 3.66 -2.98 9.46
CA GLY A 154 3.75 -1.82 8.57
C GLY A 154 2.42 -1.07 8.44
N LEU A 155 1.32 -1.79 8.32
CA LEU A 155 -0.02 -1.21 8.29
C LEU A 155 -0.34 -0.43 9.58
N MET A 156 0.02 -0.96 10.73
CA MET A 156 -0.17 -0.28 12.02
C MET A 156 0.61 1.05 12.06
N LYS A 157 1.83 1.08 11.57
CA LYS A 157 2.61 2.33 11.45
C LYS A 157 1.93 3.33 10.51
N ALA A 158 1.37 2.85 9.39
CA ALA A 158 0.63 3.72 8.48
C ALA A 158 -0.57 4.37 9.17
N VAL A 159 -1.33 3.60 9.96
CA VAL A 159 -2.47 4.11 10.74
C VAL A 159 -2.05 5.22 11.71
N GLU A 160 -0.91 5.06 12.37
CA GLU A 160 -0.39 6.05 13.31
C GLU A 160 0.09 7.34 12.64
N LYS A 161 0.64 7.24 11.43
CA LYS A 161 1.34 8.36 10.77
C LYS A 161 0.54 9.02 9.65
N PHE A 162 -0.60 8.46 9.27
CA PHE A 162 -1.39 9.00 8.17
C PHE A 162 -1.99 10.37 8.51
N ASP A 163 -1.88 11.26 7.54
CA ASP A 163 -2.46 12.61 7.60
C ASP A 163 -3.52 12.74 6.48
N HIS A 164 -4.80 12.72 6.89
CA HIS A 164 -5.93 12.79 5.98
C HIS A 164 -6.03 14.12 5.22
N THR A 165 -5.32 15.16 5.68
CA THR A 165 -5.36 16.49 5.05
C THR A 165 -4.53 16.58 3.78
N LYS A 166 -3.69 15.58 3.48
CA LYS A 166 -2.77 15.60 2.33
C LYS A 166 -3.39 15.17 0.99
N GLY A 167 -4.66 14.77 0.96
CA GLY A 167 -5.43 14.58 -0.27
C GLY A 167 -5.28 13.24 -0.98
N PHE A 168 -4.56 12.26 -0.43
CA PHE A 168 -4.46 10.90 -0.98
C PHE A 168 -5.13 9.88 -0.06
N LYS A 169 -5.51 8.74 -0.63
CA LYS A 169 -6.17 7.66 0.11
C LYS A 169 -5.24 7.01 1.13
N PHE A 170 -5.81 6.59 2.26
CA PHE A 170 -5.06 5.83 3.26
C PHE A 170 -4.43 4.56 2.66
N SER A 171 -5.18 3.77 1.89
CA SER A 171 -4.68 2.55 1.25
C SER A 171 -3.45 2.79 0.38
N THR A 172 -3.41 3.90 -0.34
CA THR A 172 -2.27 4.30 -1.16
C THR A 172 -1.03 4.58 -0.30
N TYR A 173 -1.20 5.32 0.77
CA TYR A 173 -0.13 5.61 1.74
C TYR A 173 0.35 4.34 2.47
N ALA A 174 -0.58 3.51 2.91
CA ALA A 174 -0.27 2.28 3.64
C ALA A 174 0.57 1.29 2.81
N THR A 175 0.39 1.26 1.50
CA THR A 175 1.17 0.39 0.60
C THR A 175 2.68 0.53 0.82
N TRP A 176 3.17 1.76 0.96
CA TRP A 176 4.60 1.99 1.20
C TRP A 176 5.05 1.39 2.54
N TRP A 177 4.30 1.63 3.61
CA TRP A 177 4.65 1.13 4.95
C TRP A 177 4.61 -0.40 5.04
N ILE A 178 3.63 -1.01 4.41
CA ILE A 178 3.49 -2.47 4.33
C ILE A 178 4.69 -3.07 3.60
N ARG A 179 5.01 -2.53 2.44
CA ARG A 179 6.15 -2.97 1.64
C ARG A 179 7.47 -2.81 2.41
N GLN A 180 7.67 -1.67 3.04
CA GLN A 180 8.88 -1.38 3.82
C GLN A 180 9.08 -2.41 4.94
N ALA A 181 8.01 -2.74 5.67
CA ALA A 181 8.08 -3.75 6.73
C ALA A 181 8.42 -5.13 6.19
N ILE A 182 7.80 -5.54 5.08
CA ILE A 182 8.02 -6.85 4.47
C ILE A 182 9.44 -6.95 3.90
N THR A 183 9.89 -5.99 3.14
CA THR A 183 11.23 -6.02 2.52
C THR A 183 12.34 -5.98 3.57
N ARG A 184 12.14 -5.23 4.63
CA ARG A 184 13.08 -5.21 5.76
C ARG A 184 13.16 -6.56 6.47
N ALA A 185 12.04 -7.20 6.71
CA ALA A 185 11.99 -8.54 7.34
C ALA A 185 12.69 -9.60 6.48
N ILE A 186 12.54 -9.54 5.15
CA ILE A 186 13.22 -10.45 4.23
C ILE A 186 14.75 -10.25 4.25
N ALA A 187 15.20 -9.00 4.35
CA ALA A 187 16.63 -8.67 4.36
C ALA A 187 17.33 -9.09 5.68
N ASP A 188 16.60 -9.06 6.79
CA ASP A 188 17.11 -9.46 8.10
C ASP A 188 17.00 -10.98 8.27
#